data_539883258af17ab8d781aef65c60513c
#
_entry.id   539883258af17ab8d781aef65c60513c
#
_cell.length_a   1.000
_cell.length_b   1.000
_cell.length_c   1.000
_cell.angle_alpha   90.00
_cell.angle_beta   90.00
_cell.angle_gamma   90.00
#
_symmetry.space_group_name_H-M   'P 1'
#
loop_
_entity.id
_entity.type
_entity.pdbx_description
1 polymer ?
#
loop_
_entity_poly.entity_id
_entity_poly.type
_entity_poly.pdbx_seq_one_letter_code
_entity_poly.pdbx_strand_id
1 'polypeptide(L)'
;MTLLSLSRLRTATLFASVLTVYGCAAVQETRCAPGEERAVNDEMIFGTAKPVGTVTPGEWTEFLRISVTPRFPQGLTVWQASGQWRGADNTIVHEASFVLSLVHPDDESSEAAVRAIANEYKSRFSQESVLRVKSHACVSF
;
A
#
# COMPACT_ATOMS: atom_id res chain seq x y z
N MET A 1 4.14 -36.28 -83.33
CA MET A 1 4.21 -34.83 -83.08
C MET A 1 3.24 -34.58 -81.97
N THR A 2 3.75 -34.47 -80.76
CA THR A 2 2.95 -34.41 -79.52
C THR A 2 3.40 -33.22 -78.71
N LEU A 3 2.55 -32.24 -78.54
CA LEU A 3 2.79 -31.04 -77.81
C LEU A 3 2.49 -31.25 -76.30
N LEU A 4 3.52 -31.09 -75.46
CA LEU A 4 3.41 -31.12 -74.03
C LEU A 4 2.89 -29.79 -73.51
N SER A 5 1.75 -29.86 -72.79
CA SER A 5 1.16 -28.71 -72.05
C SER A 5 1.73 -28.67 -70.62
N LEU A 6 2.46 -27.62 -70.27
CA LEU A 6 2.95 -27.34 -68.95
C LEU A 6 1.86 -26.58 -68.13
N SER A 7 1.24 -27.28 -67.19
CA SER A 7 0.36 -26.65 -66.22
C SER A 7 1.19 -25.95 -65.13
N ARG A 8 1.05 -24.66 -65.01
CA ARG A 8 1.66 -23.86 -63.99
C ARG A 8 0.87 -23.99 -62.68
N LEU A 9 1.50 -24.61 -61.70
CA LEU A 9 1.01 -24.69 -60.33
C LEU A 9 1.21 -23.34 -59.66
N ARG A 10 0.14 -22.62 -59.34
CA ARG A 10 0.18 -21.37 -58.55
C ARG A 10 0.09 -21.72 -57.07
N THR A 11 1.21 -21.64 -56.37
CA THR A 11 1.28 -21.70 -54.92
C THR A 11 0.75 -20.38 -54.36
N ALA A 12 -0.42 -20.45 -53.75
CA ALA A 12 -0.98 -19.32 -52.96
C ALA A 12 -0.38 -19.36 -51.55
N THR A 13 0.49 -18.43 -51.24
CA THR A 13 1.05 -18.26 -49.91
C THR A 13 0.05 -17.46 -49.06
N LEU A 14 -0.61 -18.13 -48.13
CA LEU A 14 -1.45 -17.51 -47.11
C LEU A 14 -0.55 -16.88 -46.03
N PHE A 15 -0.47 -15.55 -46.04
CA PHE A 15 0.09 -14.79 -44.92
C PHE A 15 -0.94 -14.75 -43.81
N ALA A 16 -0.75 -15.54 -42.76
CA ALA A 16 -1.50 -15.43 -41.51
C ALA A 16 -0.93 -14.26 -40.70
N SER A 17 -1.62 -13.13 -40.74
CA SER A 17 -1.32 -11.97 -39.89
C SER A 17 -1.76 -12.29 -38.47
N VAL A 18 -0.84 -12.56 -37.56
CA VAL A 18 -1.09 -12.66 -36.11
C VAL A 18 -1.20 -11.24 -35.57
N LEU A 19 -2.43 -10.77 -35.35
CA LEU A 19 -2.69 -9.57 -34.59
C LEU A 19 -2.46 -9.87 -33.10
N THR A 20 -1.29 -9.48 -32.58
CA THR A 20 -1.05 -9.43 -31.13
C THR A 20 -1.82 -8.24 -30.56
N VAL A 21 -2.96 -8.53 -29.93
CA VAL A 21 -3.71 -7.54 -29.13
C VAL A 21 -2.93 -7.32 -27.83
N TYR A 22 -2.11 -6.28 -27.78
CA TYR A 22 -1.57 -5.78 -26.53
C TYR A 22 -2.73 -5.14 -25.76
N GLY A 23 -3.36 -5.91 -24.88
CA GLY A 23 -4.31 -5.39 -23.90
C GLY A 23 -3.53 -4.53 -22.89
N CYS A 24 -3.54 -3.20 -23.08
CA CYS A 24 -3.22 -2.30 -21.99
C CYS A 24 -4.28 -2.52 -20.91
N ALA A 25 -3.92 -3.20 -19.83
CA ALA A 25 -4.71 -3.16 -18.60
C ALA A 25 -4.69 -1.70 -18.13
N ALA A 26 -5.72 -0.94 -18.47
CA ALA A 26 -5.92 0.38 -17.92
C ALA A 26 -6.07 0.20 -16.40
N VAL A 27 -5.13 0.75 -15.64
CA VAL A 27 -5.30 0.89 -14.19
C VAL A 27 -6.54 1.74 -14.01
N GLN A 28 -7.62 1.10 -13.56
CA GLN A 28 -8.90 1.77 -13.37
C GLN A 28 -8.75 2.66 -12.13
N GLU A 29 -8.47 3.94 -12.36
CA GLU A 29 -8.49 4.91 -11.28
C GLU A 29 -9.89 4.90 -10.65
N THR A 30 -9.94 4.70 -9.35
CA THR A 30 -11.19 4.75 -8.59
C THR A 30 -11.78 6.15 -8.74
N ARG A 31 -12.89 6.27 -9.48
CA ARG A 31 -13.66 7.51 -9.58
C ARG A 31 -14.60 7.59 -8.40
N CYS A 32 -14.49 8.67 -7.64
CA CYS A 32 -15.41 8.94 -6.53
C CYS A 32 -16.76 9.43 -7.04
N ALA A 33 -17.83 9.18 -6.27
CA ALA A 33 -19.16 9.66 -6.57
C ALA A 33 -19.27 11.20 -6.37
N PRO A 34 -20.28 11.86 -6.94
CA PRO A 34 -20.53 13.27 -6.66
C PRO A 34 -20.67 13.54 -5.15
N GLY A 35 -19.91 14.49 -4.64
CA GLY A 35 -19.87 14.83 -3.21
C GLY A 35 -18.85 14.04 -2.40
N GLU A 36 -18.09 13.15 -3.02
CA GLU A 36 -16.96 12.47 -2.42
C GLU A 36 -15.65 13.04 -2.95
N GLU A 37 -14.63 13.00 -2.11
CA GLU A 37 -13.26 13.37 -2.45
C GLU A 37 -12.35 12.15 -2.45
N ARG A 38 -11.35 12.15 -3.33
CA ARG A 38 -10.32 11.10 -3.34
C ARG A 38 -9.30 11.40 -2.26
N ALA A 39 -9.02 10.40 -1.45
CA ALA A 39 -8.04 10.45 -0.37
C ALA A 39 -7.20 9.17 -0.30
N VAL A 40 -6.14 9.22 0.47
CA VAL A 40 -5.37 8.06 0.91
C VAL A 40 -5.84 7.67 2.30
N ASN A 41 -6.09 6.39 2.50
CA ASN A 41 -6.23 5.78 3.80
C ASN A 41 -4.96 4.99 4.12
N ASP A 42 -4.24 5.44 5.13
CA ASP A 42 -3.09 4.73 5.70
C ASP A 42 -3.48 4.06 7.01
N GLU A 43 -3.29 2.76 7.08
CA GLU A 43 -3.37 2.00 8.31
C GLU A 43 -1.95 1.58 8.72
N MET A 44 -1.52 2.04 9.89
CA MET A 44 -0.18 1.81 10.40
C MET A 44 -0.25 0.98 11.68
N ILE A 45 0.52 -0.11 11.73
CA ILE A 45 0.55 -1.01 12.88
C ILE A 45 1.91 -0.87 13.58
N PHE A 46 1.85 -0.48 14.85
CA PHE A 46 2.98 -0.19 15.71
C PHE A 46 3.10 -1.27 16.77
N GLY A 47 4.13 -2.12 16.67
CA GLY A 47 4.45 -3.10 17.70
C GLY A 47 4.82 -2.42 19.02
N THR A 48 4.58 -3.11 20.14
CA THR A 48 4.85 -2.54 21.46
C THR A 48 6.10 -3.11 22.14
N ALA A 49 6.67 -4.21 21.66
CA ALA A 49 7.84 -4.81 22.28
C ALA A 49 9.07 -3.89 22.19
N LYS A 50 9.73 -3.67 23.32
CA LYS A 50 11.01 -2.94 23.41
C LYS A 50 12.08 -3.90 23.92
N PRO A 51 13.37 -3.59 23.78
CA PRO A 51 14.43 -4.37 24.40
C PRO A 51 14.23 -4.58 25.91
N VAL A 52 13.58 -3.63 26.57
CA VAL A 52 13.14 -3.73 27.98
C VAL A 52 11.70 -3.25 28.08
N GLY A 53 10.78 -4.17 28.37
CA GLY A 53 9.35 -3.89 28.54
C GLY A 53 8.59 -3.65 27.22
N THR A 54 7.52 -2.88 27.32
CA THR A 54 6.64 -2.58 26.19
C THR A 54 6.37 -1.08 26.11
N VAL A 55 5.95 -0.58 24.94
CA VAL A 55 5.42 0.77 24.78
C VAL A 55 4.10 0.85 25.55
N THR A 56 4.07 1.69 26.55
CA THR A 56 2.89 1.89 27.40
C THR A 56 1.84 2.76 26.73
N PRO A 57 0.56 2.69 27.15
CA PRO A 57 -0.47 3.61 26.65
C PRO A 57 -0.13 5.08 26.84
N GLY A 58 0.58 5.42 27.92
CA GLY A 58 1.05 6.79 28.16
C GLY A 58 2.11 7.25 27.15
N GLU A 59 3.10 6.39 26.87
CA GLU A 59 4.12 6.66 25.85
C GLU A 59 3.49 6.79 24.45
N TRP A 60 2.51 5.95 24.14
CA TRP A 60 1.74 6.04 22.91
C TRP A 60 0.97 7.35 22.79
N THR A 61 0.23 7.73 23.83
CA THR A 61 -0.52 9.01 23.87
C THR A 61 0.42 10.19 23.65
N GLU A 62 1.57 10.18 24.29
CA GLU A 62 2.56 11.24 24.14
C GLU A 62 3.16 11.25 22.72
N PHE A 63 3.41 10.08 22.13
CA PHE A 63 3.86 9.96 20.73
C PHE A 63 2.81 10.54 19.77
N LEU A 64 1.54 10.20 19.94
CA LEU A 64 0.45 10.79 19.14
C LEU A 64 0.45 12.32 19.25
N ARG A 65 0.55 12.84 20.45
CA ARG A 65 0.49 14.28 20.73
C ARG A 65 1.63 15.08 20.07
N ILE A 66 2.85 14.55 20.09
CA ILE A 66 4.04 15.28 19.60
C ILE A 66 4.42 14.97 18.17
N SER A 67 4.12 13.77 17.68
CA SER A 67 4.58 13.30 16.37
C SER A 67 3.46 13.22 15.33
N VAL A 68 2.27 12.80 15.72
CA VAL A 68 1.18 12.54 14.76
C VAL A 68 0.26 13.75 14.64
N THR A 69 -0.29 14.24 15.75
CA THR A 69 -1.28 15.32 15.76
C THR A 69 -0.79 16.61 15.05
N PRO A 70 0.46 17.04 15.19
CA PRO A 70 0.92 18.25 14.48
C PRO A 70 0.98 18.08 12.97
N ARG A 71 1.12 16.83 12.47
CA ARG A 71 1.19 16.53 11.03
C ARG A 71 -0.18 16.27 10.43
N PHE A 72 -1.10 15.73 11.22
CA PHE A 72 -2.47 15.39 10.81
C PHE A 72 -3.49 15.97 11.80
N PRO A 73 -3.58 17.32 11.88
CA PRO A 73 -4.48 18.00 12.83
C PRO A 73 -5.97 17.82 12.46
N GLN A 74 -6.28 17.44 11.23
CA GLN A 74 -7.66 17.24 10.75
C GLN A 74 -8.33 16.02 11.37
N GLY A 75 -7.54 15.03 11.78
CA GLY A 75 -8.08 13.84 12.42
C GLY A 75 -7.19 12.62 12.30
N LEU A 76 -7.35 11.74 13.25
CA LEU A 76 -6.74 10.43 13.30
C LEU A 76 -7.64 9.49 14.11
N THR A 77 -7.55 8.20 13.82
CA THR A 77 -8.23 7.18 14.61
C THR A 77 -7.21 6.17 15.10
N VAL A 78 -7.31 5.77 16.36
CA VAL A 78 -6.41 4.78 16.96
C VAL A 78 -7.18 3.74 17.73
N TRP A 79 -6.62 2.52 17.76
CA TRP A 79 -7.11 1.44 18.60
C TRP A 79 -5.98 0.51 19.01
N GLN A 80 -6.22 -0.26 20.05
CA GLN A 80 -5.33 -1.34 20.45
C GLN A 80 -5.66 -2.61 19.70
N ALA A 81 -4.63 -3.33 19.31
CA ALA A 81 -4.74 -4.62 18.64
C ALA A 81 -3.76 -5.61 19.23
N SER A 82 -3.94 -6.87 18.86
CA SER A 82 -2.95 -7.91 19.09
C SER A 82 -2.70 -8.65 17.80
N GLY A 83 -1.46 -8.99 17.55
CA GLY A 83 -1.06 -9.66 16.33
C GLY A 83 -0.01 -10.72 16.56
N GLN A 84 0.39 -11.34 15.48
CA GLN A 84 1.53 -12.23 15.46
C GLN A 84 2.31 -12.02 14.17
N TRP A 85 3.59 -12.24 14.24
CA TRP A 85 4.48 -12.20 13.08
C TRP A 85 5.56 -13.25 13.21
N ARG A 86 6.22 -13.56 12.11
CA ARG A 86 7.30 -14.52 12.09
C ARG A 86 8.62 -13.79 12.25
N GLY A 87 9.33 -14.06 13.35
CA GLY A 87 10.66 -13.53 13.61
C GLY A 87 11.73 -14.05 12.64
N ALA A 88 12.87 -13.40 12.61
CA ALA A 88 14.01 -13.80 11.75
C ALA A 88 14.52 -15.22 12.08
N ASP A 89 14.34 -15.68 13.29
CA ASP A 89 14.64 -17.03 13.77
C ASP A 89 13.56 -18.07 13.44
N ASN A 90 12.56 -17.69 12.64
CA ASN A 90 11.42 -18.50 12.23
C ASN A 90 10.42 -18.84 13.36
N THR A 91 10.54 -18.21 14.51
CA THR A 91 9.54 -18.34 15.60
C THR A 91 8.35 -17.44 15.36
N ILE A 92 7.19 -17.82 15.92
CA ILE A 92 5.99 -16.96 15.92
C ILE A 92 6.02 -16.11 17.18
N VAL A 93 6.08 -14.80 16.98
CA VAL A 93 6.02 -13.80 18.05
C VAL A 93 4.60 -13.28 18.16
N HIS A 94 4.03 -13.33 19.35
CA HIS A 94 2.73 -12.70 19.66
C HIS A 94 2.99 -11.36 20.32
N GLU A 95 2.36 -10.31 19.83
CA GLU A 95 2.64 -8.95 20.26
C GLU A 95 1.36 -8.12 20.33
N ALA A 96 1.23 -7.33 21.39
CA ALA A 96 0.27 -6.22 21.43
C ALA A 96 0.74 -5.11 20.48
N SER A 97 -0.20 -4.42 19.87
CA SER A 97 0.11 -3.32 18.96
C SER A 97 -0.89 -2.16 19.12
N PHE A 98 -0.48 -0.99 18.66
CA PHE A 98 -1.37 0.13 18.40
C PHE A 98 -1.58 0.26 16.89
N VAL A 99 -2.79 0.57 16.49
CA VAL A 99 -3.11 0.86 15.10
C VAL A 99 -3.50 2.33 14.99
N LEU A 100 -2.93 2.99 13.99
CA LEU A 100 -3.24 4.37 13.62
C LEU A 100 -3.82 4.35 12.20
N SER A 101 -5.01 4.87 12.05
CA SER A 101 -5.64 5.15 10.76
C SER A 101 -5.62 6.64 10.49
N LEU A 102 -5.14 6.99 9.31
CA LEU A 102 -5.06 8.36 8.79
C LEU A 102 -5.76 8.43 7.45
N VAL A 103 -6.63 9.42 7.29
CA VAL A 103 -7.18 9.78 5.99
C VAL A 103 -6.65 11.15 5.61
N HIS A 104 -5.99 11.24 4.44
CA HIS A 104 -5.29 12.45 4.04
C HIS A 104 -5.23 12.61 2.51
N PRO A 105 -4.90 13.81 1.99
CA PRO A 105 -4.67 14.02 0.57
C PRO A 105 -3.57 13.12 0.00
N ASP A 106 -3.69 12.76 -1.27
CA ASP A 106 -2.67 12.00 -2.00
C ASP A 106 -1.61 12.96 -2.56
N ASP A 107 -0.78 13.48 -1.65
CA ASP A 107 0.29 14.42 -1.97
C ASP A 107 1.63 14.04 -1.31
N GLU A 108 2.71 14.63 -1.81
CA GLU A 108 4.07 14.35 -1.35
C GLU A 108 4.29 14.76 0.12
N SER A 109 3.66 15.83 0.57
CA SER A 109 3.81 16.34 1.94
C SER A 109 3.20 15.37 2.95
N SER A 110 2.01 14.86 2.67
CA SER A 110 1.33 13.85 3.48
C SER A 110 2.11 12.53 3.49
N GLU A 111 2.60 12.11 2.33
CA GLU A 111 3.43 10.91 2.20
C GLU A 111 4.74 11.03 3.02
N ALA A 112 5.40 12.20 2.98
CA ALA A 112 6.60 12.45 3.77
C ALA A 112 6.28 12.46 5.29
N ALA A 113 5.14 13.03 5.68
CA ALA A 113 4.69 13.06 7.07
C ALA A 113 4.42 11.65 7.63
N VAL A 114 3.76 10.79 6.87
CA VAL A 114 3.51 9.39 7.27
C VAL A 114 4.83 8.63 7.45
N ARG A 115 5.77 8.79 6.50
CA ARG A 115 7.11 8.17 6.63
C ARG A 115 7.88 8.69 7.84
N ALA A 116 7.79 9.99 8.13
CA ALA A 116 8.43 10.57 9.31
C ALA A 116 7.88 9.96 10.61
N ILE A 117 6.56 9.80 10.72
CA ILE A 117 5.91 9.17 11.88
C ILE A 117 6.47 7.75 12.10
N ALA A 118 6.53 6.92 11.04
CA ALA A 118 7.07 5.58 11.16
C ALA A 118 8.53 5.57 11.63
N ASN A 119 9.37 6.46 11.07
CA ASN A 119 10.78 6.55 11.43
C ASN A 119 11.00 7.05 12.86
N GLU A 120 10.23 8.06 13.30
CA GLU A 120 10.27 8.56 14.67
C GLU A 120 9.87 7.48 15.70
N TYR A 121 8.82 6.69 15.40
CA TYR A 121 8.42 5.58 16.26
C TYR A 121 9.52 4.56 16.40
N LYS A 122 10.08 4.10 15.27
CA LYS A 122 11.18 3.14 15.25
C LYS A 122 12.38 3.62 16.07
N SER A 123 12.77 4.86 15.86
CA SER A 123 13.90 5.45 16.57
C SER A 123 13.64 5.60 18.08
N ARG A 124 12.43 6.08 18.44
CA ARG A 124 12.07 6.37 19.83
C ARG A 124 11.91 5.10 20.68
N PHE A 125 11.36 4.05 20.10
CA PHE A 125 10.98 2.84 20.83
C PHE A 125 11.82 1.61 20.44
N SER A 126 12.92 1.82 19.69
CA SER A 126 13.82 0.75 19.23
C SER A 126 13.08 -0.36 18.47
N GLN A 127 12.16 0.03 17.60
CA GLN A 127 11.40 -0.90 16.78
C GLN A 127 12.12 -1.17 15.45
N GLU A 128 12.07 -2.41 14.98
CA GLU A 128 12.63 -2.80 13.69
C GLU A 128 11.81 -2.25 12.53
N SER A 129 10.49 -2.31 12.66
CA SER A 129 9.57 -1.92 11.59
C SER A 129 8.26 -1.34 12.13
N VAL A 130 7.55 -0.64 11.24
CA VAL A 130 6.14 -0.29 11.36
C VAL A 130 5.48 -0.78 10.08
N LEU A 131 4.49 -1.66 10.20
CA LEU A 131 3.73 -2.09 9.04
C LEU A 131 2.79 -0.95 8.62
N ARG A 132 2.81 -0.63 7.33
CA ARG A 132 1.92 0.35 6.71
C ARG A 132 1.13 -0.31 5.59
N VAL A 133 -0.18 -0.15 5.63
CA VAL A 133 -1.09 -0.50 4.54
C VAL A 133 -1.64 0.80 3.96
N LYS A 134 -1.31 1.06 2.69
CA LYS A 134 -1.79 2.24 1.96
C LYS A 134 -2.86 1.83 0.96
N SER A 135 -3.98 2.53 0.96
CA SER A 135 -5.05 2.36 -0.03
C SER A 135 -5.63 3.70 -0.45
N HIS A 136 -6.24 3.74 -1.64
CA HIS A 136 -7.02 4.90 -2.06
C HIS A 136 -8.48 4.68 -1.67
N ALA A 137 -9.12 5.73 -1.18
CA ALA A 137 -10.52 5.73 -0.74
C ALA A 137 -11.25 6.94 -1.29
N CYS A 138 -12.56 6.82 -1.44
CA CYS A 138 -13.45 7.94 -1.61
C CYS A 138 -14.04 8.29 -0.24
N VAL A 139 -13.98 9.55 0.15
CA VAL A 139 -14.39 10.02 1.47
C VAL A 139 -15.41 11.15 1.35
N SER A 140 -16.33 11.23 2.31
CA SER A 140 -17.30 12.31 2.47
C SER A 140 -17.45 12.65 3.94
N PHE A 141 -17.82 13.89 4.25
CA PHE A 141 -18.03 14.41 5.60
C PHE A 141 -19.43 14.98 5.77
#